data_a4f6611d338f31f786e9c9eba68225d6
#
_entry.id   a4f6611d338f31f786e9c9eba68225d6
#
_cell.length_a   1.000
_cell.length_b   1.000
_cell.length_c   1.000
_cell.angle_alpha   90.00
_cell.angle_beta   90.00
_cell.angle_gamma   90.00
#
_symmetry.space_group_name_H-M   'P 1'
#
loop_
_entity.id
_entity.type
_entity.pdbx_description
1 polymer ?
#
loop_
_entity_poly.entity_id
_entity_poly.type
_entity_poly.pdbx_seq_one_letter_code
_entity_poly.pdbx_strand_id
1 'polypeptide(L)'
;MNDHSNTNWNWSVTGVAIRDGKVLLARHTYGGGKGKWIIPGGYLENGESPTDAVKREFLEETGVVVDVEDVIGIRCGEKNWYLAFRVQWVSGEARSDGDENDAVEWMDINEAMGREDVPGLTKALVQCALNGRGLEEIPFETQHGGTLWGVAPSRHE
;
A
#
# COMPACT_ATOMS: atom_id res chain seq x y z
N MET A 1 -23.48 -17.75 24.24
CA MET A 1 -23.31 -17.43 22.81
C MET A 1 -22.02 -16.60 22.68
N ASN A 2 -21.03 -17.13 22.00
CA ASN A 2 -19.82 -16.37 21.78
C ASN A 2 -20.11 -15.28 20.74
N ASP A 3 -19.96 -14.04 21.17
CA ASP A 3 -19.97 -12.93 20.24
C ASP A 3 -18.68 -13.00 19.40
N HIS A 4 -18.82 -13.32 18.13
CA HIS A 4 -17.72 -13.35 17.17
C HIS A 4 -17.54 -12.01 16.44
N SER A 5 -18.19 -10.96 16.90
CA SER A 5 -18.02 -9.63 16.31
C SER A 5 -16.65 -9.06 16.66
N ASN A 6 -15.79 -8.93 15.66
CA ASN A 6 -14.50 -8.25 15.74
C ASN A 6 -14.69 -6.76 15.45
N THR A 7 -15.38 -6.05 16.31
CA THR A 7 -15.72 -4.64 16.09
C THR A 7 -14.58 -3.66 16.27
N ASN A 8 -13.45 -4.10 16.83
CA ASN A 8 -12.29 -3.25 17.15
C ASN A 8 -11.09 -3.43 16.22
N TRP A 9 -11.26 -4.16 15.12
CA TRP A 9 -10.20 -4.35 14.14
C TRP A 9 -10.25 -3.26 13.08
N ASN A 10 -9.08 -2.68 12.81
CA ASN A 10 -8.91 -1.72 11.73
C ASN A 10 -8.22 -2.38 10.54
N TRP A 11 -8.81 -2.22 9.38
CA TRP A 11 -8.22 -2.65 8.12
C TRP A 11 -7.74 -1.44 7.34
N SER A 12 -6.51 -1.50 6.91
CA SER A 12 -5.91 -0.47 6.08
C SER A 12 -5.13 -1.09 4.92
N VAL A 13 -4.78 -0.26 3.98
CA VAL A 13 -4.01 -0.63 2.79
C VAL A 13 -2.89 0.35 2.57
N THR A 14 -1.86 -0.12 1.92
CA THR A 14 -0.77 0.73 1.43
C THR A 14 -0.28 0.21 0.09
N GLY A 15 0.43 1.02 -0.64
CA GLY A 15 0.99 0.62 -1.92
C GLY A 15 2.41 1.14 -2.13
N VAL A 16 3.25 0.31 -2.73
CA VAL A 16 4.59 0.68 -3.15
C VAL A 16 4.58 0.87 -4.66
N ALA A 17 4.71 2.12 -5.09
CA ALA A 17 4.86 2.48 -6.49
C ALA A 17 6.33 2.75 -6.78
N ILE A 18 6.90 1.98 -7.69
CA ILE A 18 8.29 2.16 -8.15
C ILE A 18 8.27 2.50 -9.63
N ARG A 19 8.99 3.56 -9.99
CA ARG A 19 9.11 4.05 -11.36
C ARG A 19 10.50 4.62 -11.58
N ASP A 20 11.20 4.11 -12.59
CA ASP A 20 12.53 4.60 -12.97
C ASP A 20 13.53 4.65 -11.78
N GLY A 21 13.55 3.60 -10.95
CA GLY A 21 14.43 3.50 -9.79
C GLY A 21 14.03 4.40 -8.61
N LYS A 22 12.83 4.95 -8.62
CA LYS A 22 12.30 5.84 -7.59
C LYS A 22 11.02 5.27 -6.99
N VAL A 23 10.80 5.53 -5.71
CA VAL A 23 9.59 5.16 -4.98
C VAL A 23 8.80 6.41 -4.62
N LEU A 24 7.47 6.33 -4.72
CA LEU A 24 6.59 7.43 -4.33
C LEU A 24 6.40 7.44 -2.82
N LEU A 25 6.78 8.53 -2.18
CA LEU A 25 6.66 8.74 -0.74
C LEU A 25 5.96 10.05 -0.44
N ALA A 26 5.22 10.09 0.66
CA ALA A 26 4.58 11.28 1.19
C ALA A 26 5.11 11.58 2.59
N ARG A 27 5.40 12.86 2.87
CA ARG A 27 5.84 13.29 4.20
C ARG A 27 4.63 13.66 5.05
N HIS A 28 4.39 12.88 6.09
CA HIS A 28 3.24 13.05 6.96
C HIS A 28 3.34 14.30 7.83
N THR A 29 2.18 14.91 8.09
CA THR A 29 2.06 16.13 8.93
C THR A 29 1.57 15.83 10.34
N TYR A 30 1.14 14.61 10.64
CA TYR A 30 0.46 14.25 11.89
C TYR A 30 0.86 12.87 12.42
N GLY A 31 0.47 12.60 13.67
CA GLY A 31 0.62 11.29 14.29
C GLY A 31 2.07 10.89 14.54
N GLY A 32 2.28 9.59 14.73
CA GLY A 32 3.62 9.02 14.94
C GLY A 32 4.52 9.10 13.73
N GLY A 33 3.95 9.34 12.56
CA GLY A 33 4.68 9.51 11.30
C GLY A 33 5.01 10.95 10.93
N LYS A 34 4.74 11.91 11.81
CA LYS A 34 4.99 13.34 11.53
C LYS A 34 6.44 13.60 11.14
N GLY A 35 6.64 14.24 9.99
CA GLY A 35 7.95 14.52 9.43
C GLY A 35 8.64 13.32 8.78
N LYS A 36 7.97 12.17 8.72
CA LYS A 36 8.50 10.95 8.11
C LYS A 36 7.97 10.79 6.69
N TRP A 37 8.81 10.25 5.83
CA TRP A 37 8.46 9.85 4.48
C TRP A 37 7.94 8.43 4.48
N ILE A 38 6.68 8.27 4.15
CA ILE A 38 5.94 7.01 4.25
C ILE A 38 5.28 6.71 2.90
N ILE A 39 5.12 5.43 2.60
CA ILE A 39 4.34 5.01 1.42
C ILE A 39 2.87 5.39 1.60
N PRO A 40 2.18 5.83 0.53
CA PRO A 40 0.77 6.21 0.60
C PRO A 40 -0.13 5.07 1.02
N GLY A 41 -1.19 5.37 1.74
CA GLY A 41 -2.19 4.41 2.18
C GLY A 41 -3.14 4.98 3.22
N GLY A 42 -4.08 4.18 3.66
CA GLY A 42 -5.07 4.58 4.65
C GLY A 42 -6.09 3.48 4.94
N TYR A 43 -7.12 3.83 5.69
CA TYR A 43 -8.16 2.91 6.09
C TYR A 43 -9.16 2.63 4.97
N LEU A 44 -9.70 1.40 4.96
CA LEU A 44 -10.82 1.06 4.11
C LEU A 44 -12.08 1.79 4.57
N GLU A 45 -12.86 2.26 3.62
CA GLU A 45 -14.22 2.73 3.86
C GLU A 45 -15.21 1.55 3.82
N ASN A 46 -16.39 1.74 4.41
CA ASN A 46 -17.42 0.70 4.43
C ASN A 46 -17.80 0.29 2.99
N GLY A 47 -17.75 -1.02 2.75
CA GLY A 47 -18.10 -1.59 1.45
C GLY A 47 -17.03 -1.44 0.36
N GLU A 48 -15.90 -0.84 0.69
CA GLU A 48 -14.78 -0.65 -0.24
C GLU A 48 -13.88 -1.89 -0.28
N SER A 49 -13.50 -2.33 -1.48
CA SER A 49 -12.48 -3.37 -1.60
C SER A 49 -11.08 -2.84 -1.30
N PRO A 50 -10.15 -3.68 -0.85
CA PRO A 50 -8.77 -3.25 -0.62
C PRO A 50 -8.10 -2.63 -1.85
N THR A 51 -8.36 -3.15 -3.05
CA THR A 51 -7.81 -2.60 -4.30
C THR A 51 -8.37 -1.21 -4.61
N ASP A 52 -9.66 -1.00 -4.42
CA ASP A 52 -10.27 0.32 -4.61
C ASP A 52 -9.76 1.31 -3.56
N ALA A 53 -9.57 0.85 -2.32
CA ALA A 53 -9.05 1.69 -1.24
C ALA A 53 -7.64 2.21 -1.54
N VAL A 54 -6.72 1.36 -1.96
CA VAL A 54 -5.35 1.81 -2.26
C VAL A 54 -5.30 2.77 -3.44
N LYS A 55 -6.12 2.55 -4.47
CA LYS A 55 -6.23 3.48 -5.61
C LYS A 55 -6.78 4.84 -5.17
N ARG A 56 -7.82 4.84 -4.35
CA ARG A 56 -8.41 6.07 -3.81
C ARG A 56 -7.40 6.84 -2.97
N GLU A 57 -6.72 6.17 -2.04
CA GLU A 57 -5.72 6.81 -1.17
C GLU A 57 -4.56 7.41 -1.97
N PHE A 58 -4.06 6.71 -3.00
CA PHE A 58 -3.01 7.27 -3.86
C PHE A 58 -3.47 8.55 -4.55
N LEU A 59 -4.67 8.55 -5.11
CA LEU A 59 -5.20 9.72 -5.80
C LEU A 59 -5.42 10.89 -4.83
N GLU A 60 -6.01 10.64 -3.67
CA GLU A 60 -6.27 11.67 -2.66
C GLU A 60 -4.98 12.26 -2.08
N GLU A 61 -4.05 11.41 -1.67
CA GLU A 61 -2.83 11.85 -0.98
C GLU A 61 -1.76 12.40 -1.92
N THR A 62 -1.67 11.87 -3.14
CA THR A 62 -0.51 12.12 -4.01
C THR A 62 -0.85 12.67 -5.38
N GLY A 63 -2.12 12.65 -5.79
CA GLY A 63 -2.52 13.02 -7.15
C GLY A 63 -2.16 11.99 -8.22
N VAL A 64 -1.61 10.84 -7.84
CA VAL A 64 -1.17 9.79 -8.76
C VAL A 64 -2.22 8.71 -8.89
N VAL A 65 -2.53 8.34 -10.13
CA VAL A 65 -3.40 7.20 -10.46
C VAL A 65 -2.54 5.95 -10.62
N VAL A 66 -2.92 4.90 -9.92
CA VAL A 66 -2.19 3.62 -9.93
C VAL A 66 -3.12 2.45 -10.23
N ASP A 67 -2.53 1.38 -10.76
CA ASP A 67 -3.14 0.06 -10.84
C ASP A 67 -2.45 -0.90 -9.86
N VAL A 68 -3.21 -1.88 -9.37
CA VAL A 68 -2.70 -2.89 -8.43
C VAL A 68 -2.15 -4.08 -9.21
N GLU A 69 -0.95 -4.53 -8.85
CA GLU A 69 -0.33 -5.74 -9.41
C GLU A 69 -0.52 -6.95 -8.51
N ASP A 70 0.07 -6.93 -7.33
CA ASP A 70 0.10 -8.07 -6.43
C ASP A 70 0.16 -7.61 -4.97
N VAL A 71 -0.07 -8.54 -4.04
CA VAL A 71 0.11 -8.32 -2.60
C VAL A 71 1.54 -8.69 -2.24
N ILE A 72 2.30 -7.73 -1.75
CA ILE A 72 3.71 -7.90 -1.41
C ILE A 72 3.97 -8.10 0.08
N GLY A 73 2.97 -7.86 0.92
CA GLY A 73 3.10 -8.05 2.35
C GLY A 73 1.80 -7.84 3.10
N ILE A 74 1.76 -8.37 4.31
CA ILE A 74 0.68 -8.17 5.27
C ILE A 74 1.32 -7.80 6.60
N ARG A 75 0.98 -6.63 7.12
CA ARG A 75 1.41 -6.27 8.47
C ARG A 75 0.34 -6.65 9.47
N CYS A 76 0.71 -7.45 10.44
CA CYS A 76 -0.18 -7.88 11.50
C CYS A 76 0.21 -7.16 12.79
N GLY A 77 -0.60 -6.21 13.21
CA GLY A 77 -0.55 -5.60 14.52
C GLY A 77 -1.57 -6.23 15.45
N GLU A 78 -1.65 -5.76 16.68
CA GLU A 78 -2.55 -6.31 17.70
C GLU A 78 -4.03 -6.16 17.30
N LYS A 79 -4.42 -5.00 16.77
CA LYS A 79 -5.78 -4.71 16.30
C LYS A 79 -5.82 -3.98 14.97
N ASN A 80 -4.71 -3.97 14.28
CA ASN A 80 -4.59 -3.30 12.98
C ASN A 80 -3.82 -4.20 12.03
N TRP A 81 -4.47 -4.59 10.97
CA TRP A 81 -3.84 -5.30 9.86
C TRP A 81 -3.89 -4.41 8.64
N TYR A 82 -2.83 -4.45 7.84
CA TYR A 82 -2.92 -3.85 6.53
C TYR A 82 -2.27 -4.70 5.44
N LEU A 83 -2.88 -4.59 4.26
CA LEU A 83 -2.35 -5.17 3.05
C LEU A 83 -1.43 -4.17 2.36
N ALA A 84 -0.25 -4.62 2.00
CA ALA A 84 0.67 -3.86 1.17
C ALA A 84 0.65 -4.41 -0.26
N PHE A 85 0.36 -3.54 -1.21
CA PHE A 85 0.33 -3.87 -2.63
C PHE A 85 1.56 -3.32 -3.34
N ARG A 86 2.00 -4.03 -4.37
CA ARG A 86 2.77 -3.43 -5.44
C ARG A 86 1.78 -2.76 -6.38
N VAL A 87 2.00 -1.51 -6.68
CA VAL A 87 1.14 -0.74 -7.58
C VAL A 87 1.97 -0.12 -8.70
N GLN A 88 1.34 0.07 -9.85
CA GLN A 88 1.96 0.70 -11.02
C GLN A 88 1.40 2.09 -11.24
N TRP A 89 2.26 3.03 -11.54
CA TRP A 89 1.86 4.33 -12.03
C TRP A 89 1.12 4.21 -13.37
N VAL A 90 -0.04 4.83 -13.46
CA VAL A 90 -0.82 4.92 -14.69
C VAL A 90 -0.78 6.34 -15.24
N SER A 91 -1.05 7.32 -14.41
CA SER A 91 -1.10 8.73 -14.78
C SER A 91 -0.99 9.64 -13.56
N GLY A 92 -0.92 10.93 -13.82
CA GLY A 92 -0.88 11.96 -12.78
C GLY A 92 0.53 12.33 -12.35
N GLU A 93 0.67 13.55 -11.86
CA GLU A 93 1.91 14.08 -11.30
C GLU A 93 1.83 14.07 -9.77
N ALA A 94 2.93 13.71 -9.13
CA ALA A 94 3.04 13.71 -7.68
C ALA A 94 2.86 15.11 -7.10
N ARG A 95 1.90 15.26 -6.20
CA ARG A 95 1.60 16.51 -5.50
C ARG A 95 1.10 16.25 -4.10
N SER A 96 1.44 17.15 -3.17
CA SER A 96 0.89 17.13 -1.81
C SER A 96 -0.61 17.45 -1.81
N ASP A 97 -1.35 16.82 -0.89
CA ASP A 97 -2.74 17.18 -0.59
C ASP A 97 -2.84 18.46 0.28
N GLY A 98 -1.73 18.89 0.87
CA GLY A 98 -1.67 20.08 1.72
C GLY A 98 -2.36 19.94 3.07
N ASP A 99 -2.69 18.72 3.48
CA ASP A 99 -3.41 18.39 4.71
C ASP A 99 -2.70 17.25 5.46
N GLU A 100 -2.89 16.02 5.04
CA GLU A 100 -2.28 14.84 5.67
C GLU A 100 -0.78 14.73 5.38
N ASN A 101 -0.34 15.29 4.27
CA ASN A 101 1.07 15.43 3.93
C ASN A 101 1.40 16.86 3.49
N ASP A 102 2.67 17.23 3.59
CA ASP A 102 3.18 18.54 3.14
C ASP A 102 4.16 18.42 1.97
N ALA A 103 4.51 17.22 1.56
CA ALA A 103 5.33 16.95 0.40
C ALA A 103 5.08 15.53 -0.13
N VAL A 104 5.15 15.37 -1.44
CA VAL A 104 5.09 14.08 -2.13
C VAL A 104 6.20 14.06 -3.17
N GLU A 105 7.03 13.03 -3.15
CA GLU A 105 8.18 12.91 -4.05
C GLU A 105 8.34 11.50 -4.60
N TRP A 106 8.78 11.42 -5.84
CA TRP A 106 9.45 10.25 -6.38
C TRP A 106 10.90 10.28 -5.89
N MET A 107 11.18 9.55 -4.83
CA MET A 107 12.49 9.53 -4.18
C MET A 107 13.33 8.38 -4.72
N ASP A 108 14.60 8.65 -5.02
CA ASP A 108 15.53 7.59 -5.39
C ASP A 108 15.54 6.50 -4.31
N ILE A 109 15.47 5.22 -4.72
CA ILE A 109 15.36 4.10 -3.78
C ILE A 109 16.59 4.01 -2.87
N ASN A 110 17.79 4.20 -3.41
CA ASN A 110 19.01 4.15 -2.61
C ASN A 110 19.05 5.29 -1.59
N GLU A 111 18.61 6.48 -2.00
CA GLU A 111 18.44 7.62 -1.09
C GLU A 111 17.44 7.29 0.03
N ALA A 112 16.25 6.80 -0.32
CA ALA A 112 15.22 6.45 0.65
C ALA A 112 15.70 5.41 1.67
N MET A 113 16.43 4.40 1.22
CA MET A 113 16.95 3.33 2.08
C MET A 113 18.00 3.82 3.08
N GLY A 114 18.69 4.92 2.79
CA GLY A 114 19.72 5.52 3.66
C GLY A 114 19.22 6.62 4.60
N ARG A 115 17.96 7.03 4.48
CA ARG A 115 17.42 8.16 5.27
C ARG A 115 16.89 7.74 6.62
N GLU A 116 17.16 8.52 7.65
CA GLU A 116 16.63 8.29 9.00
C GLU A 116 15.14 8.67 9.11
N ASP A 117 14.66 9.58 8.26
CA ASP A 117 13.27 10.03 8.22
C ASP A 117 12.37 9.15 7.32
N VAL A 118 12.89 8.03 6.83
CA VAL A 118 12.13 6.95 6.21
C VAL A 118 12.02 5.80 7.21
N PRO A 119 10.80 5.46 7.69
CA PRO A 119 10.63 4.41 8.70
C PRO A 119 11.10 3.03 8.24
N GLY A 120 11.50 2.19 9.20
CA GLY A 120 11.94 0.82 8.93
C GLY A 120 10.89 -0.02 8.21
N LEU A 121 9.61 0.14 8.55
CA LEU A 121 8.52 -0.56 7.87
C LEU A 121 8.40 -0.14 6.39
N THR A 122 8.51 1.16 6.10
CA THR A 122 8.54 1.65 4.71
C THR A 122 9.69 1.03 3.94
N LYS A 123 10.91 1.02 4.53
CA LYS A 123 12.08 0.39 3.92
C LYS A 123 11.87 -1.11 3.66
N ALA A 124 11.29 -1.82 4.62
CA ALA A 124 11.00 -3.25 4.48
C ALA A 124 10.02 -3.51 3.34
N LEU A 125 8.96 -2.71 3.20
CA LEU A 125 7.98 -2.87 2.14
C LEU A 125 8.54 -2.49 0.76
N VAL A 126 9.40 -1.50 0.68
CA VAL A 126 10.13 -1.20 -0.56
C VAL A 126 10.99 -2.40 -0.97
N GLN A 127 11.68 -3.06 -0.04
CA GLN A 127 12.42 -4.29 -0.32
C GLN A 127 11.50 -5.42 -0.79
N CYS A 128 10.34 -5.60 -0.19
CA CYS A 128 9.35 -6.57 -0.66
C CYS A 128 8.93 -6.29 -2.12
N ALA A 129 8.75 -5.03 -2.47
CA ALA A 129 8.39 -4.64 -3.83
C ALA A 129 9.51 -4.89 -4.86
N LEU A 130 10.76 -4.85 -4.43
CA LEU A 130 11.92 -5.12 -5.27
C LEU A 130 12.20 -6.62 -5.43
N ASN A 131 11.74 -7.44 -4.49
CA ASN A 131 11.90 -8.89 -4.53
C ASN A 131 10.75 -9.53 -5.31
N GLY A 132 11.01 -10.46 -6.16
CA GLY A 132 10.11 -11.37 -6.85
C GLY A 132 8.61 -11.01 -6.91
N ARG A 133 7.79 -12.03 -7.12
CA ARG A 133 6.33 -11.88 -7.16
C ARG A 133 5.72 -12.09 -5.78
N GLY A 134 4.69 -11.30 -5.48
CA GLY A 134 3.82 -11.51 -4.33
C GLY A 134 2.63 -12.44 -4.64
N LEU A 135 1.57 -12.30 -3.85
CA LEU A 135 0.31 -12.99 -4.10
C LEU A 135 -0.43 -12.30 -5.25
N GLU A 136 -0.89 -13.09 -6.20
CA GLU A 136 -1.65 -12.62 -7.37
C GLU A 136 -3.15 -12.87 -7.15
N GLU A 137 -4.00 -12.16 -7.87
CA GLU A 137 -5.43 -12.42 -7.88
C GLU A 137 -5.70 -13.76 -8.58
N ILE A 138 -6.32 -14.68 -7.85
CA ILE A 138 -6.62 -16.02 -8.32
C ILE A 138 -8.12 -16.13 -8.62
N PRO A 139 -8.50 -16.50 -9.87
CA PRO A 139 -9.90 -16.75 -10.18
C PRO A 139 -10.44 -17.94 -9.39
N PHE A 140 -11.65 -17.81 -8.88
CA PHE A 140 -12.36 -18.92 -8.21
C PHE A 140 -13.87 -18.74 -8.35
N GLU A 141 -14.59 -19.84 -8.29
CA GLU A 141 -16.05 -19.78 -8.27
C GLU A 141 -16.55 -19.40 -6.88
N THR A 142 -17.43 -18.41 -6.83
CA THR A 142 -17.98 -17.93 -5.56
C THR A 142 -19.43 -17.47 -5.73
N GLN A 143 -20.25 -17.71 -4.71
CA GLN A 143 -21.59 -17.17 -4.60
C GLN A 143 -21.65 -15.90 -3.75
N HIS A 144 -20.56 -15.54 -3.09
CA HIS A 144 -20.51 -14.46 -2.11
C HIS A 144 -19.63 -13.27 -2.54
N GLY A 145 -19.09 -13.32 -3.73
CA GLY A 145 -18.15 -12.28 -4.20
C GLY A 145 -16.80 -12.33 -3.52
N GLY A 146 -16.05 -11.24 -3.62
CA GLY A 146 -14.73 -11.11 -3.05
C GLY A 146 -13.62 -11.51 -4.02
N THR A 147 -12.38 -11.30 -3.58
CA THR A 147 -11.16 -11.64 -4.32
C THR A 147 -10.28 -12.57 -3.49
N LEU A 148 -9.60 -13.48 -4.15
CA LEU A 148 -8.59 -14.34 -3.54
C LEU A 148 -7.22 -13.87 -4.04
N TRP A 149 -6.34 -13.56 -3.10
CA TRP A 149 -4.93 -13.32 -3.38
C TRP A 149 -4.14 -14.55 -2.93
N GLY A 150 -3.49 -15.20 -3.85
CA GLY A 150 -2.81 -16.46 -3.58
C GLY A 150 -1.55 -16.63 -4.42
N VAL A 151 -0.86 -17.72 -4.17
CA VAL A 151 0.32 -18.10 -4.95
C VAL A 151 -0.15 -18.59 -6.31
N ALA A 152 0.25 -17.89 -7.36
CA ALA A 152 -0.07 -18.30 -8.72
C ALA A 152 0.67 -19.61 -9.08
N PRO A 153 0.07 -20.44 -9.95
CA PRO A 153 0.77 -21.62 -10.47
C PRO A 153 2.09 -21.23 -11.13
N SER A 154 3.11 -22.06 -10.97
CA SER A 154 4.37 -21.87 -11.65
C SER A 154 4.11 -21.83 -13.16
N ARG A 155 4.57 -20.76 -13.81
CA ARG A 155 4.58 -20.72 -15.27
C ARG A 155 5.65 -21.70 -15.72
N HIS A 156 5.24 -22.81 -16.29
CA HIS A 156 6.17 -23.67 -17.01
C HIS A 156 6.55 -22.90 -18.29
N GLU A 157 7.82 -22.56 -18.38
CA GLU A 157 8.40 -22.07 -19.64
C GLU A 157 8.44 -23.21 -20.67
#